data_89f93b84c2582e916cf382278621a392
#
_entry.id   89f93b84c2582e916cf382278621a392
#
_cell.length_a   1.000
_cell.length_b   1.000
_cell.length_c   1.000
_cell.angle_alpha   90.00
_cell.angle_beta   90.00
_cell.angle_gamma   90.00
#
_symmetry.space_group_name_H-M   'P 1'
#
loop_
_entity.id
_entity.type
_entity.pdbx_description
1 polymer ?
#
loop_
_entity_poly.entity_id
_entity_poly.type
_entity_poly.pdbx_seq_one_letter_code
_entity_poly.pdbx_strand_id
1 'polypeptide(L)'
;LSGQYDAGQAMPLSMMYLSDPNYVRLIEGNTFTTRANFFLEWEILKGLKFKSVYNQQYIWSKKNYWKSSYTVYDYETPESIYDTEANAEAISNYSDSQKWEIQELFTYNRIFAKKHTLGVLAGFTAEKAKSGNLSGKKTGFPGNELRVIDAGNTIDYLNGSMAENSVVSLFGQVNYDYMGKYLFQANIRRDGSSVFAPGNQWGTFPSVSIGWRISEEEFMKKISWLNNLKLRIGYGTLGNANIKSFAWVSSYKLTDRYPLGAPNAIYPAYYQTDMSNKDIKW
;
A
#
# COMPACT_ATOMS: atom_id res chain seq x y z
N LEU A 1 16.69 15.25 -47.83
CA LEU A 1 16.93 15.73 -46.44
C LEU A 1 17.85 14.72 -45.75
N SER A 2 19.15 14.87 -45.97
CA SER A 2 20.21 14.13 -45.26
C SER A 2 20.38 14.70 -43.87
N GLY A 3 19.60 14.24 -42.91
CA GLY A 3 19.91 14.48 -41.50
C GLY A 3 21.01 13.51 -41.08
N GLN A 4 22.23 13.99 -40.86
CA GLN A 4 23.24 13.28 -40.12
C GLN A 4 22.70 13.04 -38.71
N TYR A 5 22.42 11.77 -38.38
CA TYR A 5 22.13 11.37 -37.00
C TYR A 5 23.47 11.10 -36.31
N ASP A 6 23.73 11.83 -35.24
CA ASP A 6 24.86 11.58 -34.37
C ASP A 6 24.80 10.13 -33.83
N ALA A 7 25.88 9.39 -33.96
CA ALA A 7 26.04 8.00 -33.55
C ALA A 7 25.90 7.74 -32.03
N GLY A 8 25.33 8.68 -31.28
CA GLY A 8 25.08 8.60 -29.84
C GLY A 8 23.61 8.70 -29.42
N GLN A 9 22.69 8.93 -30.36
CA GLN A 9 21.27 8.98 -30.01
C GLN A 9 20.62 7.63 -30.32
N ALA A 10 20.25 6.90 -29.29
CA ALA A 10 19.37 5.73 -29.43
C ALA A 10 18.09 6.17 -30.12
N MET A 11 17.91 5.80 -31.39
CA MET A 11 16.63 6.03 -32.06
C MET A 11 15.54 5.28 -31.32
N PRO A 12 14.40 5.93 -31.01
CA PRO A 12 13.26 5.21 -30.50
C PRO A 12 12.86 4.17 -31.53
N LEU A 13 12.82 2.90 -31.14
CA LEU A 13 12.30 1.80 -31.96
C LEU A 13 10.98 2.23 -32.58
N SER A 14 10.91 2.22 -33.90
CA SER A 14 9.69 2.56 -34.63
C SER A 14 8.54 1.68 -34.11
N MET A 15 7.32 2.22 -34.06
CA MET A 15 6.11 1.44 -33.74
C MET A 15 5.91 0.24 -34.66
N MET A 16 6.47 0.29 -35.88
CA MET A 16 6.49 -0.86 -36.78
C MET A 16 7.26 -2.06 -36.23
N TYR A 17 8.39 -1.84 -35.56
CA TYR A 17 9.14 -2.93 -34.92
C TYR A 17 8.40 -3.50 -33.70
N LEU A 18 7.65 -2.69 -32.99
CA LEU A 18 6.82 -3.15 -31.86
C LEU A 18 5.64 -4.01 -32.31
N SER A 19 5.23 -3.91 -33.59
CA SER A 19 4.20 -4.74 -34.21
C SER A 19 4.75 -5.97 -34.95
N ASP A 20 6.07 -6.07 -35.09
CA ASP A 20 6.70 -7.23 -35.72
C ASP A 20 6.57 -8.46 -34.82
N PRO A 21 6.05 -9.59 -35.33
CA PRO A 21 5.96 -10.86 -34.59
C PRO A 21 7.32 -11.36 -34.08
N ASN A 22 8.40 -10.97 -34.72
CA ASN A 22 9.76 -11.34 -34.35
C ASN A 22 10.30 -10.44 -33.22
N TYR A 23 9.78 -9.21 -33.07
CA TYR A 23 10.10 -8.31 -31.97
C TYR A 23 8.93 -8.23 -31.01
N VAL A 24 8.97 -9.03 -29.98
CA VAL A 24 7.87 -9.12 -29.01
C VAL A 24 8.33 -8.66 -27.65
N ARG A 25 7.61 -7.67 -27.10
CA ARG A 25 7.54 -7.39 -25.68
C ARG A 25 6.21 -7.88 -25.16
N LEU A 26 6.20 -9.01 -24.50
CA LEU A 26 4.99 -9.55 -23.91
C LEU A 26 4.98 -9.27 -22.41
N ILE A 27 3.83 -8.79 -21.93
CA ILE A 27 3.52 -8.72 -20.52
C ILE A 27 2.25 -9.53 -20.33
N GLU A 28 2.41 -10.71 -19.78
CA GLU A 28 1.29 -11.58 -19.44
C GLU A 28 1.16 -11.67 -17.93
N GLY A 29 -0.03 -11.53 -17.44
CA GLY A 29 -0.20 -11.68 -16.00
C GLY A 29 -1.63 -11.69 -15.56
N ASN A 30 -1.86 -12.44 -14.52
CA ASN A 30 -3.15 -12.54 -13.86
C ASN A 30 -3.01 -12.11 -12.41
N THR A 31 -3.99 -11.34 -11.96
CA THR A 31 -4.15 -11.03 -10.53
C THR A 31 -5.49 -11.58 -10.09
N PHE A 32 -5.45 -12.47 -9.13
CA PHE A 32 -6.62 -13.04 -8.51
C PHE A 32 -6.80 -12.43 -7.12
N THR A 33 -7.99 -11.88 -6.88
CA THR A 33 -8.33 -11.26 -5.60
C THR A 33 -9.58 -11.92 -5.01
N THR A 34 -9.44 -12.49 -3.83
CA THR A 34 -10.57 -12.99 -3.05
C THR A 34 -10.79 -12.07 -1.86
N ARG A 35 -12.05 -11.72 -1.63
CA ARG A 35 -12.48 -10.98 -0.45
C ARG A 35 -13.66 -11.70 0.18
N ALA A 36 -13.59 -11.89 1.49
CA ALA A 36 -14.68 -12.42 2.29
C ALA A 36 -14.96 -11.46 3.44
N ASN A 37 -16.22 -11.19 3.65
CA ASN A 37 -16.71 -10.37 4.75
C ASN A 37 -17.80 -11.16 5.48
N PHE A 38 -17.62 -11.36 6.76
CA PHE A 38 -18.59 -11.99 7.64
C PHE A 38 -18.94 -11.00 8.73
N PHE A 39 -20.20 -10.86 9.03
CA PHE A 39 -20.62 -10.02 10.15
C PHE A 39 -21.77 -10.65 10.92
N LEU A 40 -21.78 -10.34 12.20
CA LEU A 40 -22.86 -10.64 13.13
C LEU A 40 -23.28 -9.33 13.78
N GLU A 41 -24.58 -9.04 13.77
CA GLU A 41 -25.14 -7.91 14.50
C GLU A 41 -26.22 -8.43 15.46
N TRP A 42 -26.14 -8.02 16.72
CA TRP A 42 -27.06 -8.41 17.76
C TRP A 42 -27.50 -7.20 18.58
N GLU A 43 -28.78 -6.98 18.68
CA GLU A 43 -29.35 -6.01 19.61
C GLU A 43 -29.53 -6.67 20.98
N ILE A 44 -28.61 -6.38 21.90
CA ILE A 44 -28.56 -6.98 23.25
C ILE A 44 -29.72 -6.44 24.09
N LEU A 45 -29.94 -5.13 24.02
CA LEU A 45 -31.01 -4.40 24.66
C LEU A 45 -31.47 -3.28 23.73
N LYS A 46 -32.68 -2.74 23.95
CA LYS A 46 -33.19 -1.62 23.15
C LYS A 46 -32.20 -0.46 23.09
N GLY A 47 -31.66 -0.21 21.92
CA GLY A 47 -30.69 0.83 21.66
C GLY A 47 -29.23 0.43 21.90
N LEU A 48 -28.94 -0.77 22.45
CA LEU A 48 -27.58 -1.31 22.60
C LEU A 48 -27.38 -2.44 21.58
N LYS A 49 -26.49 -2.20 20.63
CA LYS A 49 -26.13 -3.18 19.61
C LYS A 49 -24.66 -3.56 19.73
N PHE A 50 -24.39 -4.83 19.52
CA PHE A 50 -23.07 -5.36 19.29
C PHE A 50 -22.94 -5.78 17.84
N LYS A 51 -21.81 -5.45 17.21
CA LYS A 51 -21.51 -5.87 15.85
C LYS A 51 -20.08 -6.39 15.80
N SER A 52 -19.93 -7.63 15.33
CA SER A 52 -18.66 -8.27 15.04
C SER A 52 -18.50 -8.38 13.53
N VAL A 53 -17.34 -8.01 13.00
CA VAL A 53 -17.03 -8.08 11.57
C VAL A 53 -15.68 -8.74 11.40
N TYR A 54 -15.63 -9.72 10.51
CA TYR A 54 -14.39 -10.34 10.06
C TYR A 54 -14.20 -10.12 8.56
N ASN A 55 -13.10 -9.50 8.19
CA ASN A 55 -12.71 -9.27 6.82
C ASN A 55 -11.46 -10.10 6.49
N GLN A 56 -11.49 -10.79 5.36
CA GLN A 56 -10.36 -11.52 4.80
C GLN A 56 -10.15 -11.09 3.36
N GLN A 57 -8.92 -10.72 3.02
CA GLN A 57 -8.51 -10.46 1.64
C GLN A 57 -7.29 -11.30 1.30
N TYR A 58 -7.32 -11.87 0.12
CA TYR A 58 -6.20 -12.60 -0.46
C TYR A 58 -5.98 -12.12 -1.89
N ILE A 59 -4.73 -11.81 -2.23
CA ILE A 59 -4.34 -11.37 -3.57
C ILE A 59 -3.18 -12.25 -4.01
N TRP A 60 -3.30 -12.87 -5.19
CA TRP A 60 -2.20 -13.52 -5.89
C TRP A 60 -1.99 -12.81 -7.21
N SER A 61 -0.75 -12.55 -7.53
CA SER A 61 -0.40 -11.97 -8.82
C SER A 61 0.80 -12.72 -9.40
N LYS A 62 0.64 -13.13 -10.64
CA LYS A 62 1.72 -13.68 -11.45
C LYS A 62 1.85 -12.81 -12.69
N LYS A 63 3.07 -12.33 -12.97
CA LYS A 63 3.36 -11.53 -14.16
C LYS A 63 4.63 -12.04 -14.80
N ASN A 64 4.55 -12.35 -16.09
CA ASN A 64 5.67 -12.73 -16.91
C ASN A 64 5.96 -11.63 -17.91
N TYR A 65 7.21 -11.30 -18.07
CA TYR A 65 7.70 -10.35 -19.07
C TYR A 65 8.63 -11.10 -19.99
N TRP A 66 8.48 -10.84 -21.25
CA TRP A 66 9.35 -11.34 -22.29
C TRP A 66 9.82 -10.19 -23.15
N LYS A 67 11.11 -10.17 -23.49
CA LYS A 67 11.70 -9.29 -24.49
C LYS A 67 12.49 -10.16 -25.45
N SER A 68 12.17 -10.06 -26.74
CA SER A 68 12.85 -10.80 -27.81
C SER A 68 14.25 -10.22 -28.06
N SER A 69 15.17 -11.07 -28.49
CA SER A 69 16.36 -10.62 -29.22
C SER A 69 15.97 -10.13 -30.61
N TYR A 70 16.70 -9.15 -31.12
CA TYR A 70 16.48 -8.61 -32.46
C TYR A 70 17.80 -8.07 -33.03
N THR A 71 17.84 -7.91 -34.37
CA THR A 71 18.90 -7.22 -35.07
C THR A 71 18.26 -6.31 -36.13
N VAL A 72 18.66 -5.04 -36.12
CA VAL A 72 18.21 -4.04 -37.09
C VAL A 72 19.36 -3.74 -38.03
N TYR A 73 19.13 -3.83 -39.30
CA TYR A 73 20.13 -3.52 -40.34
C TYR A 73 19.90 -2.09 -40.85
N ASP A 74 20.99 -1.48 -41.28
CA ASP A 74 20.94 -0.19 -41.97
C ASP A 74 20.22 -0.33 -43.31
N TYR A 75 19.32 0.60 -43.62
CA TYR A 75 18.57 0.57 -44.87
C TYR A 75 19.46 0.87 -46.11
N GLU A 76 20.45 1.78 -45.95
CA GLU A 76 21.35 2.20 -47.00
C GLU A 76 22.50 1.20 -47.22
N THR A 77 22.90 0.53 -46.16
CA THR A 77 23.95 -0.51 -46.16
C THR A 77 23.43 -1.76 -45.45
N PRO A 78 22.64 -2.62 -46.15
CA PRO A 78 21.96 -3.75 -45.50
C PRO A 78 22.89 -4.80 -44.84
N GLU A 79 24.19 -4.73 -45.14
CA GLU A 79 25.19 -5.59 -44.52
C GLU A 79 25.67 -5.03 -43.15
N SER A 80 25.32 -3.78 -42.86
CA SER A 80 25.69 -3.11 -41.60
C SER A 80 24.60 -3.28 -40.55
N ILE A 81 24.99 -3.71 -39.37
CA ILE A 81 24.09 -3.76 -38.21
C ILE A 81 23.93 -2.34 -37.70
N TYR A 82 22.70 -1.85 -37.69
CA TYR A 82 22.33 -0.55 -37.14
C TYR A 82 22.10 -0.63 -35.61
N ASP A 83 21.36 -1.62 -35.16
CA ASP A 83 21.09 -1.89 -33.76
C ASP A 83 20.87 -3.39 -33.55
N THR A 84 21.26 -3.89 -32.39
CA THR A 84 21.05 -5.28 -32.02
C THR A 84 20.81 -5.44 -30.52
N GLU A 85 19.77 -6.18 -30.19
CA GLU A 85 19.58 -6.73 -28.85
C GLU A 85 19.92 -8.23 -28.92
N ALA A 86 21.18 -8.54 -28.58
CA ALA A 86 21.68 -9.91 -28.71
C ALA A 86 21.07 -10.88 -27.69
N ASN A 87 20.44 -10.36 -26.62
CA ASN A 87 19.96 -11.18 -25.53
C ASN A 87 18.45 -11.02 -25.35
N ALA A 88 17.71 -12.04 -25.70
CA ALA A 88 16.35 -12.17 -25.21
C ALA A 88 16.34 -12.30 -23.69
N GLU A 89 15.32 -11.76 -23.03
CA GLU A 89 15.17 -11.82 -21.60
C GLU A 89 13.76 -12.23 -21.16
N ALA A 90 13.70 -13.00 -20.09
CA ALA A 90 12.45 -13.32 -19.42
C ALA A 90 12.50 -12.94 -17.94
N ILE A 91 11.42 -12.35 -17.46
CA ILE A 91 11.23 -12.04 -16.05
C ILE A 91 9.94 -12.70 -15.59
N SER A 92 10.00 -13.44 -14.50
CA SER A 92 8.82 -13.96 -13.82
C SER A 92 8.70 -13.32 -12.45
N ASN A 93 7.56 -12.70 -12.19
CA ASN A 93 7.21 -12.11 -10.91
C ASN A 93 6.02 -12.84 -10.32
N TYR A 94 6.18 -13.28 -9.10
CA TYR A 94 5.12 -13.82 -8.27
C TYR A 94 4.97 -12.95 -7.02
N SER A 95 3.77 -12.54 -6.70
CA SER A 95 3.48 -11.82 -5.45
C SER A 95 2.19 -12.31 -4.83
N ASP A 96 2.18 -12.37 -3.51
CA ASP A 96 1.01 -12.65 -2.72
C ASP A 96 0.82 -11.61 -1.62
N SER A 97 -0.42 -11.39 -1.25
CA SER A 97 -0.77 -10.53 -0.13
C SER A 97 -2.00 -11.11 0.59
N GLN A 98 -1.90 -11.19 1.88
CA GLN A 98 -2.98 -11.59 2.76
C GLN A 98 -3.23 -10.49 3.78
N LYS A 99 -4.50 -10.09 3.94
CA LYS A 99 -4.92 -9.18 5.00
C LYS A 99 -6.15 -9.75 5.68
N TRP A 100 -6.14 -9.78 7.00
CA TRP A 100 -7.34 -10.02 7.80
C TRP A 100 -7.55 -8.87 8.77
N GLU A 101 -8.81 -8.65 9.12
CA GLU A 101 -9.24 -7.63 10.05
C GLU A 101 -10.45 -8.14 10.86
N ILE A 102 -10.40 -7.92 12.15
CA ILE A 102 -11.52 -8.11 13.06
C ILE A 102 -11.94 -6.74 13.59
N GLN A 103 -13.25 -6.49 13.65
CA GLN A 103 -13.84 -5.29 14.26
C GLN A 103 -14.94 -5.72 15.22
N GLU A 104 -14.84 -5.24 16.47
CA GLU A 104 -15.84 -5.45 17.50
C GLU A 104 -16.38 -4.08 17.92
N LEU A 105 -17.68 -3.87 17.73
CA LEU A 105 -18.32 -2.58 17.91
C LEU A 105 -19.52 -2.70 18.86
N PHE A 106 -19.53 -1.88 19.89
CA PHE A 106 -20.70 -1.64 20.74
C PHE A 106 -21.24 -0.26 20.44
N THR A 107 -22.52 -0.18 20.09
CA THR A 107 -23.21 1.09 19.86
C THR A 107 -24.41 1.20 20.77
N TYR A 108 -24.54 2.34 21.44
CA TYR A 108 -25.69 2.64 22.26
C TYR A 108 -26.32 3.96 21.81
N ASN A 109 -27.57 3.93 21.45
CA ASN A 109 -28.32 5.12 21.04
C ASN A 109 -29.60 5.24 21.86
N ARG A 110 -29.82 6.39 22.47
CA ARG A 110 -31.01 6.65 23.27
C ARG A 110 -31.47 8.10 23.18
N ILE A 111 -32.77 8.26 23.08
CA ILE A 111 -33.42 9.57 23.25
C ILE A 111 -34.15 9.56 24.59
N PHE A 112 -33.89 10.54 25.44
CA PHE A 112 -34.54 10.68 26.73
C PHE A 112 -35.10 12.09 26.89
N ALA A 113 -36.19 12.18 27.66
CA ALA A 113 -36.93 13.42 27.86
C ALA A 113 -37.31 14.17 26.57
N LYS A 114 -37.38 13.48 25.40
CA LYS A 114 -37.67 14.02 24.06
C LYS A 114 -36.72 15.14 23.61
N LYS A 115 -35.70 15.46 24.38
CA LYS A 115 -34.78 16.60 24.15
C LYS A 115 -33.33 16.21 24.09
N HIS A 116 -32.98 15.05 24.61
CA HIS A 116 -31.60 14.62 24.73
C HIS A 116 -31.37 13.39 23.86
N THR A 117 -30.49 13.47 22.90
CA THR A 117 -30.05 12.32 22.10
C THR A 117 -28.62 11.99 22.48
N LEU A 118 -28.41 10.79 22.97
CA LEU A 118 -27.08 10.24 23.31
C LEU A 118 -26.76 9.10 22.37
N GLY A 119 -25.60 9.18 21.73
CA GLY A 119 -24.99 8.10 20.98
C GLY A 119 -23.61 7.79 21.56
N VAL A 120 -23.36 6.54 21.90
CA VAL A 120 -22.05 6.06 22.38
C VAL A 120 -21.59 4.94 21.49
N LEU A 121 -20.33 4.97 21.09
CA LEU A 121 -19.65 3.91 20.38
C LEU A 121 -18.41 3.53 21.17
N ALA A 122 -18.19 2.24 21.36
CA ALA A 122 -16.92 1.68 21.80
C ALA A 122 -16.51 0.59 20.80
N GLY A 123 -15.25 0.58 20.42
CA GLY A 123 -14.80 -0.34 19.40
C GLY A 123 -13.37 -0.83 19.63
N PHE A 124 -13.15 -2.02 19.12
CA PHE A 124 -11.85 -2.67 19.02
C PHE A 124 -11.65 -3.10 17.58
N THR A 125 -10.45 -2.88 17.04
CA THR A 125 -10.05 -3.46 15.75
C THR A 125 -8.67 -4.07 15.88
N ALA A 126 -8.48 -5.19 15.20
CA ALA A 126 -7.17 -5.80 15.02
C ALA A 126 -7.02 -6.20 13.55
N GLU A 127 -5.91 -5.81 12.95
CA GLU A 127 -5.59 -6.18 11.58
C GLU A 127 -4.16 -6.68 11.45
N LYS A 128 -3.96 -7.58 10.51
CA LYS A 128 -2.65 -8.06 10.12
C LYS A 128 -2.58 -8.18 8.61
N ALA A 129 -1.54 -7.61 8.04
CA ALA A 129 -1.22 -7.73 6.64
C ALA A 129 0.14 -8.42 6.47
N LYS A 130 0.19 -9.37 5.55
CA LYS A 130 1.40 -10.08 5.15
C LYS A 130 1.49 -10.07 3.64
N SER A 131 2.67 -9.78 3.11
CA SER A 131 2.93 -9.81 1.67
C SER A 131 4.27 -10.44 1.38
N GLY A 132 4.34 -11.12 0.25
CA GLY A 132 5.56 -11.72 -0.27
C GLY A 132 5.71 -11.43 -1.75
N ASN A 133 6.94 -11.40 -2.22
CA ASN A 133 7.22 -11.40 -3.64
C ASN A 133 8.46 -12.24 -3.94
N LEU A 134 8.47 -12.84 -5.13
CA LEU A 134 9.59 -13.53 -5.73
C LEU A 134 9.70 -13.05 -7.18
N SER A 135 10.90 -12.61 -7.59
CA SER A 135 11.17 -12.14 -8.94
C SER A 135 12.49 -12.73 -9.43
N GLY A 136 12.44 -13.30 -10.61
CA GLY A 136 13.63 -13.82 -11.28
C GLY A 136 13.72 -13.35 -12.71
N LYS A 137 14.95 -13.08 -13.16
CA LYS A 137 15.27 -12.72 -14.54
C LYS A 137 16.37 -13.63 -15.06
N LYS A 138 16.18 -14.14 -16.26
CA LYS A 138 17.19 -14.85 -17.03
C LYS A 138 17.38 -14.25 -18.41
N THR A 139 18.56 -14.40 -18.93
CA THR A 139 18.97 -14.05 -20.27
C THR A 139 19.65 -15.24 -20.97
N GLY A 140 20.18 -15.06 -22.17
CA GLY A 140 20.88 -16.12 -22.91
C GLY A 140 19.94 -17.21 -23.39
N PHE A 141 18.84 -16.82 -23.99
CA PHE A 141 17.90 -17.74 -24.63
C PHE A 141 18.42 -18.20 -25.99
N PRO A 142 18.18 -19.47 -26.39
CA PRO A 142 18.63 -19.99 -27.67
C PRO A 142 17.92 -19.37 -28.88
N GLY A 143 16.83 -18.67 -28.65
CA GLY A 143 16.01 -17.99 -29.65
C GLY A 143 14.76 -17.37 -29.04
N ASN A 144 13.87 -16.83 -29.86
CA ASN A 144 12.67 -16.12 -29.39
C ASN A 144 11.45 -17.04 -29.20
N GLU A 145 11.57 -18.33 -29.49
CA GLU A 145 10.46 -19.30 -29.52
C GLU A 145 10.15 -19.80 -28.07
N LEU A 146 11.19 -20.08 -27.29
CA LEU A 146 11.05 -20.60 -25.93
C LEU A 146 11.05 -19.45 -24.93
N ARG A 147 9.86 -19.01 -24.52
CA ARG A 147 9.64 -17.83 -23.67
C ARG A 147 9.49 -18.16 -22.18
N VAL A 148 9.77 -19.41 -21.79
CA VAL A 148 9.73 -19.81 -20.37
C VAL A 148 11.07 -19.47 -19.71
N ILE A 149 11.02 -18.95 -18.49
CA ILE A 149 12.22 -18.48 -17.79
C ILE A 149 13.33 -19.54 -17.67
N ASP A 150 12.94 -20.82 -17.66
CA ASP A 150 13.89 -21.92 -17.53
C ASP A 150 14.77 -22.14 -18.76
N ALA A 151 14.31 -21.71 -19.94
CA ALA A 151 15.07 -21.82 -21.18
C ALA A 151 16.27 -20.87 -21.27
N GLY A 152 16.33 -19.81 -20.45
CA GLY A 152 17.51 -18.95 -20.36
C GLY A 152 18.65 -19.63 -19.60
N ASN A 153 19.87 -19.51 -20.10
CA ASN A 153 21.07 -20.14 -19.51
C ASN A 153 21.76 -19.28 -18.45
N THR A 154 21.48 -17.98 -18.41
CA THR A 154 22.17 -17.04 -17.51
C THR A 154 21.15 -16.41 -16.56
N ILE A 155 21.40 -16.56 -15.26
CA ILE A 155 20.62 -15.88 -14.21
C ILE A 155 21.14 -14.46 -14.07
N ASP A 156 20.30 -13.46 -14.31
CA ASP A 156 20.63 -12.06 -14.08
C ASP A 156 20.37 -11.70 -12.60
N TYR A 157 19.16 -12.04 -12.11
CA TYR A 157 18.86 -11.95 -10.69
C TYR A 157 17.78 -12.94 -10.25
N LEU A 158 17.79 -13.23 -8.96
CA LEU A 158 16.72 -13.90 -8.24
C LEU A 158 16.54 -13.18 -6.91
N ASN A 159 15.42 -12.48 -6.75
CA ASN A 159 15.13 -11.66 -5.59
C ASN A 159 13.81 -12.08 -4.96
N GLY A 160 13.74 -12.01 -3.64
CA GLY A 160 12.51 -12.22 -2.89
C GLY A 160 12.46 -11.32 -1.67
N SER A 161 11.27 -10.95 -1.27
CA SER A 161 11.05 -10.22 -0.02
C SER A 161 9.75 -10.65 0.64
N MET A 162 9.69 -10.42 1.95
CA MET A 162 8.50 -10.65 2.76
C MET A 162 8.35 -9.48 3.71
N ALA A 163 7.11 -9.01 3.87
CA ALA A 163 6.76 -7.97 4.82
C ALA A 163 5.52 -8.40 5.61
N GLU A 164 5.51 -8.02 6.88
CA GLU A 164 4.38 -8.24 7.76
C GLU A 164 4.19 -7.01 8.64
N ASN A 165 2.94 -6.57 8.81
CA ASN A 165 2.57 -5.53 9.75
C ASN A 165 1.25 -5.86 10.44
N SER A 166 1.10 -5.32 11.65
CA SER A 166 -0.10 -5.50 12.45
C SER A 166 -0.47 -4.17 13.11
N VAL A 167 -1.77 -3.92 13.19
CA VAL A 167 -2.32 -2.75 13.90
C VAL A 167 -3.44 -3.21 14.81
N VAL A 168 -3.47 -2.68 16.01
CA VAL A 168 -4.53 -2.89 16.99
C VAL A 168 -5.03 -1.53 17.45
N SER A 169 -6.35 -1.35 17.49
CA SER A 169 -6.96 -0.09 17.89
C SER A 169 -8.07 -0.29 18.88
N LEU A 170 -8.09 0.56 19.90
CA LEU A 170 -9.19 0.74 20.84
C LEU A 170 -9.73 2.15 20.66
N PHE A 171 -11.03 2.31 20.52
CA PHE A 171 -11.61 3.63 20.35
C PHE A 171 -12.98 3.75 20.99
N GLY A 172 -13.28 4.98 21.38
CA GLY A 172 -14.56 5.35 21.92
C GLY A 172 -15.03 6.70 21.39
N GLN A 173 -16.32 6.84 21.22
CA GLN A 173 -16.96 8.07 20.78
C GLN A 173 -18.23 8.30 21.57
N VAL A 174 -18.45 9.55 21.96
CA VAL A 174 -19.70 10.03 22.54
C VAL A 174 -20.23 11.16 21.69
N ASN A 175 -21.44 11.05 21.27
CA ASN A 175 -22.22 12.09 20.59
C ASN A 175 -23.38 12.47 21.49
N TYR A 176 -23.54 13.75 21.75
CA TYR A 176 -24.66 14.25 22.49
C TYR A 176 -25.29 15.43 21.77
N ASP A 177 -26.61 15.37 21.65
CA ASP A 177 -27.42 16.41 21.02
C ASP A 177 -28.51 16.84 22.01
N TYR A 178 -28.57 18.13 22.30
CA TYR A 178 -29.64 18.74 23.07
C TYR A 178 -30.57 19.55 22.19
N MET A 179 -31.80 19.09 22.05
CA MET A 179 -32.91 19.70 21.30
C MET A 179 -32.60 19.92 19.80
N GLY A 180 -31.64 19.22 19.23
CA GLY A 180 -31.15 19.49 17.88
C GLY A 180 -30.36 20.78 17.71
N LYS A 181 -30.14 21.53 18.78
CA LYS A 181 -29.50 22.85 18.81
C LYS A 181 -28.02 22.79 19.20
N TYR A 182 -27.71 22.13 20.30
CA TYR A 182 -26.38 22.04 20.87
C TYR A 182 -25.84 20.65 20.70
N LEU A 183 -24.73 20.56 19.99
CA LEU A 183 -24.10 19.32 19.61
C LEU A 183 -22.74 19.20 20.30
N PHE A 184 -22.48 18.06 20.90
CA PHE A 184 -21.19 17.73 21.50
C PHE A 184 -20.71 16.38 20.95
N GLN A 185 -19.44 16.30 20.61
CA GLN A 185 -18.81 15.04 20.21
C GLN A 185 -17.42 14.97 20.85
N ALA A 186 -17.13 13.83 21.47
CA ALA A 186 -15.82 13.51 21.98
C ALA A 186 -15.40 12.14 21.45
N ASN A 187 -14.15 12.02 21.03
CA ASN A 187 -13.56 10.76 20.56
C ASN A 187 -12.23 10.56 21.26
N ILE A 188 -11.92 9.32 21.53
CA ILE A 188 -10.59 8.88 21.96
C ILE A 188 -10.24 7.64 21.16
N ARG A 189 -9.02 7.60 20.61
CA ARG A 189 -8.50 6.43 19.90
C ARG A 189 -7.09 6.13 20.40
N ARG A 190 -6.83 4.87 20.67
CA ARG A 190 -5.51 4.37 21.01
C ARG A 190 -5.11 3.30 20.04
N ASP A 191 -4.06 3.57 19.27
CA ASP A 191 -3.57 2.69 18.21
C ASP A 191 -2.19 2.16 18.57
N GLY A 192 -2.01 0.86 18.35
CA GLY A 192 -0.73 0.18 18.45
C GLY A 192 -0.34 -0.39 17.09
N SER A 193 0.88 -0.10 16.64
CA SER A 193 1.39 -0.57 15.35
C SER A 193 2.75 -1.24 15.48
N SER A 194 2.93 -2.37 14.78
CA SER A 194 4.17 -3.12 14.73
C SER A 194 5.29 -2.42 13.95
N VAL A 195 4.99 -1.34 13.22
CA VAL A 195 6.00 -0.58 12.48
C VAL A 195 6.94 0.21 13.38
N PHE A 196 6.52 0.48 14.63
CA PHE A 196 7.31 1.20 15.62
C PHE A 196 8.11 0.25 16.53
N ALA A 197 9.17 0.77 17.11
CA ALA A 197 9.99 0.03 18.06
C ALA A 197 9.19 -0.39 19.31
N PRO A 198 9.56 -1.51 19.95
CA PRO A 198 9.03 -1.87 21.26
C PRO A 198 9.14 -0.69 22.24
N GLY A 199 8.05 -0.37 22.92
CA GLY A 199 7.93 0.79 23.80
C GLY A 199 7.33 2.03 23.15
N ASN A 200 7.43 2.20 21.81
CA ASN A 200 6.88 3.33 21.06
C ASN A 200 5.69 2.96 20.16
N GLN A 201 5.21 1.72 20.27
CA GLN A 201 4.17 1.18 19.40
C GLN A 201 2.79 1.83 19.57
N TRP A 202 2.53 2.43 20.72
CA TRP A 202 1.21 2.94 21.08
C TRP A 202 1.12 4.47 21.03
N GLY A 203 0.10 4.96 20.32
CA GLY A 203 -0.31 6.36 20.30
C GLY A 203 -1.74 6.53 20.80
N THR A 204 -2.04 7.69 21.41
CA THR A 204 -3.40 8.03 21.87
C THR A 204 -3.81 9.36 21.27
N PHE A 205 -4.98 9.40 20.65
CA PHE A 205 -5.46 10.50 19.82
C PHE A 205 -6.86 10.94 20.28
N PRO A 206 -6.95 11.87 21.23
CA PRO A 206 -8.22 12.45 21.64
C PRO A 206 -8.66 13.53 20.65
N SER A 207 -9.99 13.69 20.53
CA SER A 207 -10.60 14.83 19.83
C SER A 207 -11.93 15.20 20.45
N VAL A 208 -12.27 16.48 20.37
CA VAL A 208 -13.53 17.04 20.86
C VAL A 208 -14.07 18.05 19.86
N SER A 209 -15.37 18.11 19.70
CA SER A 209 -16.04 19.17 18.94
C SER A 209 -17.36 19.56 19.57
N ILE A 210 -17.68 20.85 19.47
CA ILE A 210 -18.96 21.43 19.83
C ILE A 210 -19.59 22.05 18.60
N GLY A 211 -20.88 21.98 18.51
CA GLY A 211 -21.66 22.56 17.43
C GLY A 211 -22.90 23.28 17.97
N TRP A 212 -23.21 24.41 17.39
CA TRP A 212 -24.40 25.17 17.67
C TRP A 212 -25.19 25.41 16.39
N ARG A 213 -26.42 24.92 16.34
CA ARG A 213 -27.37 25.22 15.27
C ARG A 213 -28.11 26.50 15.59
N ILE A 214 -27.54 27.60 15.16
CA ILE A 214 -28.07 28.94 15.42
C ILE A 214 -29.44 29.10 14.76
N SER A 215 -29.64 28.50 13.58
CA SER A 215 -30.94 28.52 12.88
C SER A 215 -32.11 27.92 13.67
N GLU A 216 -31.84 27.02 14.63
CA GLU A 216 -32.86 26.39 15.46
C GLU A 216 -33.27 27.25 16.67
N GLU A 217 -32.60 28.40 16.90
CA GLU A 217 -32.93 29.30 17.97
C GLU A 217 -34.19 30.13 17.65
N GLU A 218 -34.99 30.42 18.68
CA GLU A 218 -36.27 31.13 18.50
C GLU A 218 -36.10 32.50 17.85
N PHE A 219 -34.98 33.19 18.13
CA PHE A 219 -34.70 34.49 17.53
C PHE A 219 -34.34 34.42 16.03
N MET A 220 -33.89 33.26 15.56
CA MET A 220 -33.54 33.03 14.15
C MET A 220 -34.72 32.56 13.31
N LYS A 221 -35.74 31.95 13.89
CA LYS A 221 -36.93 31.44 13.17
C LYS A 221 -37.71 32.51 12.43
N LYS A 222 -37.52 33.77 12.81
CA LYS A 222 -38.16 34.93 12.11
C LYS A 222 -37.51 35.28 10.77
N ILE A 223 -36.32 34.72 10.47
CA ILE A 223 -35.53 35.01 9.29
C ILE A 223 -35.83 33.96 8.23
N SER A 224 -36.80 34.22 7.35
CA SER A 224 -37.32 33.25 6.39
C SER A 224 -36.39 32.81 5.29
N TRP A 225 -35.35 33.60 4.97
CA TRP A 225 -34.36 33.27 3.95
C TRP A 225 -33.22 32.38 4.45
N LEU A 226 -33.07 32.21 5.79
CA LEU A 226 -32.01 31.45 6.39
C LEU A 226 -32.52 30.08 6.86
N ASN A 227 -32.29 29.05 6.07
CA ASN A 227 -32.77 27.69 6.37
C ASN A 227 -31.87 26.93 7.35
N ASN A 228 -30.55 27.14 7.29
CA ASN A 228 -29.62 26.44 8.16
C ASN A 228 -28.37 27.28 8.41
N LEU A 229 -28.10 27.57 9.68
CA LEU A 229 -26.88 28.20 10.14
C LEU A 229 -26.34 27.39 11.32
N LYS A 230 -25.15 26.80 11.14
CA LYS A 230 -24.47 25.98 12.15
C LYS A 230 -23.05 26.46 12.33
N LEU A 231 -22.66 26.74 13.55
CA LEU A 231 -21.27 26.96 13.96
C LEU A 231 -20.71 25.65 14.55
N ARG A 232 -19.50 25.27 14.16
CA ARG A 232 -18.79 24.12 14.73
C ARG A 232 -17.34 24.47 15.01
N ILE A 233 -16.88 24.10 16.20
CA ILE A 233 -15.48 24.24 16.62
C ILE A 233 -15.03 22.87 17.08
N GLY A 234 -13.83 22.46 16.66
CA GLY A 234 -13.26 21.17 17.05
C GLY A 234 -11.76 21.27 17.18
N TYR A 235 -11.25 20.45 18.08
CA TYR A 235 -9.81 20.25 18.29
C TYR A 235 -9.53 18.75 18.42
N GLY A 236 -8.40 18.30 17.91
CA GLY A 236 -7.99 16.91 18.04
C GLY A 236 -6.53 16.70 17.66
N THR A 237 -6.02 15.57 18.08
CA THR A 237 -4.69 15.09 17.72
C THR A 237 -4.83 13.90 16.78
N LEU A 238 -3.91 13.79 15.83
CA LEU A 238 -3.84 12.69 14.87
C LEU A 238 -2.45 12.07 14.89
N GLY A 239 -2.39 10.75 14.72
CA GLY A 239 -1.15 10.01 14.52
C GLY A 239 -0.90 9.70 13.06
N ASN A 240 0.36 9.50 12.73
CA ASN A 240 0.79 9.05 11.41
C ASN A 240 1.75 7.86 11.55
N ALA A 241 1.35 6.69 11.04
CA ALA A 241 2.16 5.48 10.99
C ALA A 241 2.69 5.17 9.58
N ASN A 242 2.62 6.11 8.65
CA ASN A 242 3.10 5.93 7.28
C ASN A 242 4.63 6.02 7.22
N ILE A 243 5.28 5.06 7.83
CA ILE A 243 6.74 4.90 7.85
C ILE A 243 7.10 3.52 7.27
N LYS A 244 8.33 3.39 6.83
CA LYS A 244 8.87 2.10 6.36
C LYS A 244 8.80 1.07 7.49
N SER A 245 8.32 -0.13 7.19
CA SER A 245 8.33 -1.23 8.16
C SER A 245 9.75 -1.47 8.66
N PHE A 246 9.89 -1.66 9.97
CA PHE A 246 11.17 -1.87 10.64
C PHE A 246 12.19 -0.71 10.51
N ALA A 247 11.72 0.54 10.31
CA ALA A 247 12.62 1.71 10.28
C ALA A 247 13.46 1.90 11.57
N TRP A 248 13.09 1.22 12.64
CA TRP A 248 13.82 1.20 13.92
C TRP A 248 14.91 0.13 13.99
N VAL A 249 15.06 -0.73 12.97
CA VAL A 249 16.09 -1.77 12.86
C VAL A 249 17.12 -1.36 11.81
N SER A 250 18.39 -1.62 12.07
CA SER A 250 19.45 -1.47 11.06
C SER A 250 19.27 -2.50 9.95
N SER A 251 19.26 -2.06 8.71
CA SER A 251 19.21 -2.94 7.53
C SER A 251 20.62 -3.19 7.00
N TYR A 252 20.85 -4.41 6.57
CA TYR A 252 22.12 -4.82 5.97
C TYR A 252 21.87 -5.42 4.60
N LYS A 253 22.77 -5.16 3.67
CA LYS A 253 22.76 -5.72 2.32
C LYS A 253 24.05 -6.51 2.10
N LEU A 254 23.90 -7.67 1.45
CA LEU A 254 25.03 -8.45 0.98
C LEU A 254 25.70 -7.73 -0.20
N THR A 255 27.01 -7.69 -0.20
CA THR A 255 27.84 -7.31 -1.34
C THR A 255 28.87 -8.40 -1.60
N ASP A 256 29.21 -8.60 -2.84
CA ASP A 256 30.30 -9.48 -3.32
C ASP A 256 31.58 -8.72 -3.66
N ARG A 257 31.67 -7.45 -3.26
CA ARG A 257 32.73 -6.52 -3.67
C ARG A 257 33.62 -6.03 -2.53
N TYR A 258 33.75 -6.80 -1.48
CA TYR A 258 34.63 -6.39 -0.38
C TYR A 258 36.05 -6.94 -0.57
N PRO A 259 37.06 -6.10 -0.85
CA PRO A 259 38.44 -6.54 -0.95
C PRO A 259 39.00 -6.84 0.44
N LEU A 260 39.42 -8.05 0.69
CA LEU A 260 40.00 -8.45 1.96
C LEU A 260 41.22 -9.34 1.74
N GLY A 261 42.37 -8.96 2.30
CA GLY A 261 43.58 -9.76 2.29
C GLY A 261 44.41 -9.65 1.00
N ALA A 262 44.50 -10.73 0.23
CA ALA A 262 45.36 -10.78 -0.95
C ALA A 262 44.90 -9.80 -2.06
N PRO A 263 45.84 -9.25 -2.89
CA PRO A 263 45.46 -8.42 -4.03
C PRO A 263 44.43 -9.12 -4.93
N ASN A 264 43.34 -8.42 -5.26
CA ASN A 264 42.22 -8.89 -6.08
C ASN A 264 41.33 -9.99 -5.46
N ALA A 265 41.48 -10.31 -4.18
CA ALA A 265 40.51 -11.19 -3.50
C ALA A 265 39.26 -10.42 -3.12
N ILE A 266 38.11 -10.83 -3.65
CA ILE A 266 36.78 -10.23 -3.39
C ILE A 266 35.98 -11.25 -2.59
N TYR A 267 35.42 -10.81 -1.47
CA TYR A 267 34.64 -11.66 -0.57
C TYR A 267 33.25 -11.10 -0.37
N PRO A 268 32.24 -11.97 -0.19
CA PRO A 268 30.90 -11.54 0.26
C PRO A 268 31.00 -10.85 1.62
N ALA A 269 30.40 -9.70 1.75
CA ALA A 269 30.32 -8.96 3.00
C ALA A 269 28.98 -8.29 3.15
N TYR A 270 28.63 -7.94 4.38
CA TYR A 270 27.41 -7.18 4.68
C TYR A 270 27.80 -5.75 4.98
N TYR A 271 27.06 -4.81 4.39
CA TYR A 271 27.16 -3.40 4.75
C TYR A 271 25.80 -2.86 5.19
N GLN A 272 25.83 -1.95 6.13
CA GLN A 272 24.62 -1.31 6.65
C GLN A 272 24.07 -0.32 5.61
N THR A 273 22.78 -0.45 5.29
CA THR A 273 22.08 0.44 4.34
C THR A 273 21.25 1.51 5.02
N ASP A 274 20.69 1.19 6.18
CA ASP A 274 19.85 2.12 6.93
C ASP A 274 20.33 2.19 8.39
N MET A 275 20.33 3.39 8.94
CA MET A 275 20.56 3.59 10.37
C MET A 275 19.28 3.31 11.14
N SER A 276 19.41 2.60 12.27
CA SER A 276 18.28 2.37 13.17
C SER A 276 17.87 3.68 13.87
N ASN A 277 16.56 3.91 13.98
CA ASN A 277 16.04 4.97 14.84
C ASN A 277 14.93 4.40 15.73
N LYS A 278 15.28 4.10 16.97
CA LYS A 278 14.37 3.52 17.96
C LYS A 278 13.40 4.54 18.56
N ASP A 279 13.66 5.84 18.37
CA ASP A 279 12.86 6.92 18.92
C ASP A 279 11.68 7.33 18.04
N ILE A 280 11.55 6.69 16.86
CA ILE A 280 10.39 6.90 15.98
C ILE A 280 9.12 6.47 16.72
N LYS A 281 8.16 7.38 16.78
CA LYS A 281 6.84 7.21 17.41
C LYS A 281 5.75 7.84 16.56
N TRP A 282 4.51 7.59 16.95
CA TRP A 282 3.32 8.15 16.32
C TRP A 282 3.39 9.67 16.13
#